data_e60597911de6ce83a8504629f1709049
#
_entry.id   e60597911de6ce83a8504629f1709049
#
_cell.length_a   1.000
_cell.length_b   1.000
_cell.length_c   1.000
_cell.angle_alpha   90.00
_cell.angle_beta   90.00
_cell.angle_gamma   90.00
#
_symmetry.space_group_name_H-M   'P 1'
#
loop_
_entity.id
_entity.type
_entity.pdbx_description
1 polymer ?
#
loop_
_entity_poly.entity_id
_entity_poly.type
_entity_poly.pdbx_seq_one_letter_code
_entity_poly.pdbx_strand_id
1 'polypeptide(L)'
;MKETTSAVQIDRSVGDFAYPEVHVRDAGAGLSEKTIHYISEVKEDPDWVREFRLRGLKTFLEKPLPTHWASKDLEAIDFDKIRYYLAPGTGAKRSWDEVPEDIKRTFERLGIPEQERKFLAGVEAQFDSEAVYSNIKKAVGEQGVIFVGSTEGLKNHPEIFRKWFGKVIPIGDNKFSALNSAVFSGGSFIYVPPGVKVKHPLQAYFRINAENFGQFERTLIIADEGSEVTYMEGCTAPKFNTTTLHSAVVELVALKGAKIQYITVQNWSANVFNLVTKRGLAHEDAQVKWIDCNIGSRLTMKYPGVIMKGRKARGEVLSIALANDGQHQDTGAKMIHAADETTSNIISKSISIGTGRATYRGLVNVPKHLKHCKNNTECDALLINATSRTDTYPTITVRGTGNAVQHEASVSQVSAEQIFYMEQRGLSEAQAMSLSVNGFVNDLVRQFPMEYSVELKRLIELEMEGSVG
;
A
#
# COMPACT_ATOMS: atom_id res chain seq x y z
N MET A 1 42.71 13.01 25.36
CA MET A 1 42.20 12.84 23.99
C MET A 1 40.70 12.65 24.15
N LYS A 2 39.90 13.65 23.80
CA LYS A 2 38.44 13.54 23.75
C LYS A 2 38.04 13.00 22.39
N GLU A 3 37.66 11.75 22.31
CA GLU A 3 37.00 11.23 21.13
C GLU A 3 35.59 11.84 21.07
N THR A 4 35.43 12.77 20.15
CA THR A 4 34.15 13.26 19.69
C THR A 4 33.50 12.16 18.86
N THR A 5 32.66 11.35 19.46
CA THR A 5 31.66 10.58 18.73
C THR A 5 30.74 11.60 18.03
N SER A 6 30.95 11.77 16.73
CA SER A 6 30.00 12.50 15.90
C SER A 6 28.68 11.70 15.87
N ALA A 7 27.71 12.17 16.63
CA ALA A 7 26.33 11.70 16.43
C ALA A 7 25.99 11.91 14.95
N VAL A 8 25.67 10.84 14.24
CA VAL A 8 25.16 10.93 12.87
C VAL A 8 23.88 11.74 12.97
N GLN A 9 23.91 12.98 12.50
CA GLN A 9 22.71 13.80 12.41
C GLN A 9 21.81 13.13 11.35
N ILE A 10 20.74 12.52 11.83
CA ILE A 10 19.72 11.93 10.96
C ILE A 10 18.97 13.09 10.30
N ASP A 11 19.03 13.15 8.97
CA ASP A 11 18.32 14.17 8.20
C ASP A 11 16.81 13.86 8.22
N ARG A 12 16.09 14.56 9.09
CA ARG A 12 14.62 14.47 9.25
C ARG A 12 13.86 14.98 8.01
N SER A 13 14.53 15.68 7.10
CA SER A 13 13.92 16.23 5.88
C SER A 13 13.81 15.21 4.73
N VAL A 14 14.24 13.97 4.94
CA VAL A 14 14.09 12.92 3.92
C VAL A 14 12.60 12.64 3.67
N GLY A 15 12.12 13.03 2.50
CA GLY A 15 10.70 12.94 2.13
C GLY A 15 9.87 14.22 2.36
N ASP A 16 10.31 15.16 3.21
CA ASP A 16 9.57 16.38 3.61
C ASP A 16 9.94 17.60 2.75
N PHE A 17 10.11 17.39 1.44
CA PHE A 17 10.43 18.45 0.48
C PHE A 17 9.44 18.44 -0.68
N ALA A 18 9.09 19.62 -1.20
CA ALA A 18 8.35 19.82 -2.44
C ALA A 18 9.15 20.71 -3.38
N TYR A 19 9.13 20.41 -4.67
CA TYR A 19 9.66 21.29 -5.70
C TYR A 19 8.52 22.10 -6.33
N PRO A 20 8.82 23.24 -7.01
CA PRO A 20 7.81 24.02 -7.71
C PRO A 20 6.97 23.13 -8.63
N GLU A 21 5.66 23.35 -8.63
CA GLU A 21 4.72 22.59 -9.45
C GLU A 21 4.98 22.85 -10.94
N VAL A 22 5.29 21.79 -11.69
CA VAL A 22 5.42 21.83 -13.16
C VAL A 22 4.27 21.01 -13.75
N HIS A 23 3.04 21.51 -13.64
CA HIS A 23 1.87 20.84 -14.17
C HIS A 23 1.42 21.50 -15.48
N VAL A 24 1.32 20.71 -16.54
CA VAL A 24 0.81 21.12 -17.85
C VAL A 24 -0.67 20.74 -18.02
N ARG A 25 -1.11 19.71 -17.29
CA ARG A 25 -2.47 19.18 -17.35
C ARG A 25 -3.11 19.19 -15.96
N ASP A 26 -4.27 19.84 -15.87
CA ASP A 26 -5.04 19.97 -14.63
C ASP A 26 -6.55 19.89 -14.94
N ALA A 27 -7.24 18.96 -14.28
CA ALA A 27 -8.69 18.82 -14.40
C ALA A 27 -9.48 19.86 -13.58
N GLY A 28 -8.78 20.68 -12.77
CA GLY A 28 -9.38 21.57 -11.78
C GLY A 28 -9.83 20.84 -10.51
N ALA A 29 -10.34 21.62 -9.56
CA ALA A 29 -10.90 21.09 -8.32
C ALA A 29 -12.35 20.60 -8.51
N GLY A 30 -12.74 19.64 -7.67
CA GLY A 30 -14.09 19.10 -7.64
C GLY A 30 -14.34 17.91 -8.58
N LEU A 31 -15.24 17.03 -8.16
CA LEU A 31 -15.58 15.79 -8.84
C LEU A 31 -16.94 15.92 -9.56
N SER A 32 -16.91 15.82 -10.88
CA SER A 32 -18.08 15.95 -11.74
C SER A 32 -17.93 15.12 -13.01
N GLU A 33 -19.00 14.99 -13.81
CA GLU A 33 -18.91 14.37 -15.14
C GLU A 33 -17.90 15.10 -16.04
N LYS A 34 -17.79 16.43 -15.92
CA LYS A 34 -16.79 17.24 -16.64
C LYS A 34 -15.37 16.77 -16.31
N THR A 35 -15.08 16.55 -15.04
CA THR A 35 -13.80 16.00 -14.56
C THR A 35 -13.52 14.64 -15.19
N ILE A 36 -14.53 13.75 -15.24
CA ILE A 36 -14.42 12.42 -15.83
C ILE A 36 -14.13 12.50 -17.33
N HIS A 37 -14.87 13.34 -18.06
CA HIS A 37 -14.66 13.53 -19.51
C HIS A 37 -13.25 14.05 -19.81
N TYR A 38 -12.77 15.04 -19.02
CA TYR A 38 -11.41 15.56 -19.15
C TYR A 38 -10.35 14.46 -18.95
N ILE A 39 -10.45 13.66 -17.87
CA ILE A 39 -9.52 12.55 -17.61
C ILE A 39 -9.56 11.55 -18.77
N SER A 40 -10.76 11.15 -19.22
CA SER A 40 -10.93 10.20 -20.32
C SER A 40 -10.34 10.68 -21.64
N GLU A 41 -10.49 11.97 -21.94
CA GLU A 41 -9.92 12.60 -23.13
C GLU A 41 -8.39 12.62 -23.07
N VAL A 42 -7.82 13.09 -21.95
CA VAL A 42 -6.36 13.15 -21.75
C VAL A 42 -5.71 11.77 -21.78
N LYS A 43 -6.39 10.74 -21.24
CA LYS A 43 -5.92 9.35 -21.21
C LYS A 43 -6.21 8.61 -22.51
N GLU A 44 -7.02 9.20 -23.43
CA GLU A 44 -7.49 8.54 -24.65
C GLU A 44 -8.21 7.22 -24.32
N ASP A 45 -9.08 7.25 -23.31
CA ASP A 45 -9.78 6.07 -22.84
C ASP A 45 -10.73 5.52 -23.92
N PRO A 46 -10.79 4.20 -24.14
CA PRO A 46 -11.84 3.60 -24.95
C PRO A 46 -13.20 3.73 -24.25
N ASP A 47 -14.29 3.67 -25.04
CA ASP A 47 -15.66 3.92 -24.56
C ASP A 47 -16.03 3.11 -23.30
N TRP A 48 -15.64 1.83 -23.23
CA TRP A 48 -15.93 0.98 -22.07
C TRP A 48 -15.24 1.47 -20.78
N VAL A 49 -14.07 2.13 -20.87
CA VAL A 49 -13.38 2.73 -19.72
C VAL A 49 -14.08 4.00 -19.30
N ARG A 50 -14.49 4.83 -20.26
CA ARG A 50 -15.29 6.04 -19.98
C ARG A 50 -16.60 5.69 -19.28
N GLU A 51 -17.31 4.68 -19.76
CA GLU A 51 -18.51 4.16 -19.11
C GLU A 51 -18.22 3.60 -17.70
N PHE A 52 -17.10 2.91 -17.53
CA PHE A 52 -16.67 2.42 -16.23
C PHE A 52 -16.44 3.57 -15.24
N ARG A 53 -15.80 4.66 -15.69
CA ARG A 53 -15.59 5.87 -14.88
C ARG A 53 -16.90 6.55 -14.49
N LEU A 54 -17.81 6.74 -15.42
CA LEU A 54 -19.11 7.37 -15.17
C LEU A 54 -19.95 6.55 -14.17
N ARG A 55 -19.92 5.23 -14.28
CA ARG A 55 -20.55 4.34 -13.28
C ARG A 55 -19.87 4.45 -11.92
N GLY A 56 -18.54 4.62 -11.90
CA GLY A 56 -17.75 4.89 -10.71
C GLY A 56 -18.23 6.16 -10.01
N LEU A 57 -18.34 7.26 -10.76
CA LEU A 57 -18.85 8.54 -10.25
C LEU A 57 -20.24 8.41 -9.65
N LYS A 58 -21.18 7.82 -10.39
CA LYS A 58 -22.54 7.59 -9.91
C LYS A 58 -22.54 6.82 -8.60
N THR A 59 -21.82 5.70 -8.54
CA THR A 59 -21.74 4.85 -7.34
C THR A 59 -21.10 5.58 -6.15
N PHE A 60 -20.08 6.40 -6.41
CA PHE A 60 -19.45 7.22 -5.37
C PHE A 60 -20.43 8.22 -4.77
N LEU A 61 -21.21 8.91 -5.60
CA LEU A 61 -22.20 9.89 -5.14
C LEU A 61 -23.34 9.23 -4.32
N GLU A 62 -23.78 8.05 -4.74
CA GLU A 62 -24.86 7.30 -4.07
C GLU A 62 -24.43 6.69 -2.73
N LYS A 63 -23.14 6.27 -2.58
CA LYS A 63 -22.67 5.62 -1.36
C LYS A 63 -22.37 6.66 -0.25
N PRO A 64 -22.91 6.49 0.97
CA PRO A 64 -22.55 7.35 2.09
C PRO A 64 -21.10 7.09 2.54
N LEU A 65 -20.52 8.07 3.25
CA LEU A 65 -19.29 7.86 4.00
C LEU A 65 -19.51 6.79 5.08
N PRO A 66 -18.54 5.88 5.29
CA PRO A 66 -18.71 4.77 6.24
C PRO A 66 -18.47 5.19 7.71
N THR A 67 -18.84 6.39 8.11
CA THR A 67 -18.59 6.97 9.46
C THR A 67 -19.34 6.26 10.58
N HIS A 68 -20.33 5.43 10.25
CA HIS A 68 -21.06 4.61 11.22
C HIS A 68 -20.24 3.42 11.77
N TRP A 69 -19.17 3.03 11.12
CA TRP A 69 -18.25 1.98 11.59
C TRP A 69 -16.77 2.36 11.51
N ALA A 70 -16.41 3.32 10.65
CA ALA A 70 -15.05 3.82 10.48
C ALA A 70 -14.81 5.13 11.28
N SER A 71 -13.69 5.77 11.05
CA SER A 71 -13.39 7.05 11.70
C SER A 71 -14.29 8.18 11.20
N LYS A 72 -14.75 9.03 12.12
CA LYS A 72 -15.40 10.30 11.80
C LYS A 72 -14.48 11.31 11.12
N ASP A 73 -13.16 11.12 11.18
CA ASP A 73 -12.20 11.96 10.46
C ASP A 73 -12.46 12.01 8.96
N LEU A 74 -13.16 11.01 8.40
CA LEU A 74 -13.59 11.02 7.00
C LEU A 74 -14.47 12.22 6.64
N GLU A 75 -15.19 12.79 7.59
CA GLU A 75 -16.02 13.99 7.40
C GLU A 75 -15.21 15.27 7.15
N ALA A 76 -13.92 15.24 7.48
CA ALA A 76 -13.00 16.36 7.21
C ALA A 76 -12.51 16.41 5.74
N ILE A 77 -12.82 15.41 4.93
CA ILE A 77 -12.45 15.40 3.51
C ILE A 77 -13.43 16.26 2.73
N ASP A 78 -12.96 17.40 2.22
CA ASP A 78 -13.70 18.25 1.29
C ASP A 78 -13.46 17.80 -0.14
N PHE A 79 -14.32 16.93 -0.66
CA PHE A 79 -14.20 16.37 -2.01
C PHE A 79 -14.33 17.42 -3.12
N ASP A 80 -14.90 18.58 -2.85
CA ASP A 80 -15.06 19.65 -3.84
C ASP A 80 -13.77 20.49 -4.00
N LYS A 81 -12.86 20.42 -3.02
CA LYS A 81 -11.55 21.08 -3.08
C LYS A 81 -10.43 20.21 -3.63
N ILE A 82 -10.63 18.90 -3.73
CA ILE A 82 -9.63 17.98 -4.25
C ILE A 82 -9.47 18.14 -5.76
N ARG A 83 -8.24 18.20 -6.23
CA ARG A 83 -7.87 18.06 -7.64
C ARG A 83 -7.69 16.58 -7.97
N TYR A 84 -8.44 16.09 -8.95
CA TYR A 84 -8.51 14.65 -9.24
C TYR A 84 -7.55 14.19 -10.34
N TYR A 85 -6.92 15.12 -11.01
CA TYR A 85 -5.91 14.83 -12.02
C TYR A 85 -4.96 16.01 -12.20
N LEU A 86 -3.67 15.76 -12.01
CA LEU A 86 -2.57 16.67 -12.26
C LEU A 86 -1.43 15.91 -12.93
N ALA A 87 -0.84 16.45 -14.00
CA ALA A 87 0.26 15.77 -14.65
C ALA A 87 1.28 16.75 -15.25
N PRO A 88 2.59 16.41 -15.23
CA PRO A 88 3.64 17.21 -15.87
C PRO A 88 3.57 17.17 -17.40
N GLY A 89 2.78 16.28 -17.99
CA GLY A 89 2.56 16.18 -19.43
C GLY A 89 3.72 15.60 -20.25
N THR A 90 4.73 15.01 -19.58
CA THR A 90 5.96 14.52 -20.24
C THR A 90 5.87 13.06 -20.70
N GLY A 91 4.88 12.29 -20.21
CA GLY A 91 4.79 10.83 -20.41
C GLY A 91 5.97 10.05 -19.81
N ALA A 92 5.82 8.73 -19.70
CA ALA A 92 6.85 7.87 -19.13
C ALA A 92 8.08 7.78 -20.05
N LYS A 93 9.27 8.02 -19.49
CA LYS A 93 10.56 7.86 -20.15
C LYS A 93 11.12 6.46 -19.91
N ARG A 94 11.93 5.96 -20.86
CA ARG A 94 12.59 4.66 -20.77
C ARG A 94 14.02 4.74 -20.27
N SER A 95 14.63 5.92 -20.35
CA SER A 95 15.93 6.23 -19.81
C SER A 95 15.79 7.28 -18.71
N TRP A 96 16.52 7.07 -17.60
CA TRP A 96 16.58 8.03 -16.50
C TRP A 96 17.13 9.39 -16.95
N ASP A 97 18.05 9.38 -17.94
CA ASP A 97 18.63 10.61 -18.47
C ASP A 97 17.62 11.51 -19.19
N GLU A 98 16.51 10.94 -19.66
CA GLU A 98 15.44 11.68 -20.34
C GLU A 98 14.38 12.25 -19.39
N VAL A 99 14.40 11.88 -18.11
CA VAL A 99 13.47 12.38 -17.10
C VAL A 99 13.79 13.85 -16.79
N PRO A 100 12.82 14.78 -16.70
CA PRO A 100 13.05 16.16 -16.34
C PRO A 100 13.82 16.31 -15.03
N GLU A 101 14.75 17.27 -14.98
CA GLU A 101 15.71 17.42 -13.89
C GLU A 101 15.04 17.66 -12.53
N ASP A 102 13.94 18.39 -12.49
CA ASP A 102 13.21 18.66 -11.24
C ASP A 102 12.56 17.38 -10.67
N ILE A 103 12.08 16.52 -11.55
CA ILE A 103 11.55 15.20 -11.18
C ILE A 103 12.69 14.27 -10.77
N LYS A 104 13.81 14.25 -11.50
CA LYS A 104 15.02 13.51 -11.15
C LYS A 104 15.49 13.78 -9.74
N ARG A 105 15.68 15.06 -9.39
CA ARG A 105 16.11 15.47 -8.04
C ARG A 105 15.22 14.93 -6.94
N THR A 106 13.91 14.86 -7.19
CA THR A 106 12.96 14.29 -6.23
C THR A 106 13.30 12.83 -5.93
N PHE A 107 13.46 12.03 -6.97
CA PHE A 107 13.72 10.59 -6.80
C PHE A 107 15.17 10.30 -6.36
N GLU A 108 16.15 11.11 -6.77
CA GLU A 108 17.54 11.01 -6.32
C GLU A 108 17.67 11.29 -4.82
N ARG A 109 16.96 12.31 -4.33
CA ARG A 109 16.96 12.63 -2.89
C ARG A 109 16.30 11.52 -2.05
N LEU A 110 15.38 10.76 -2.63
CA LEU A 110 14.80 9.56 -2.00
C LEU A 110 15.70 8.32 -2.09
N GLY A 111 16.88 8.44 -2.71
CA GLY A 111 17.86 7.35 -2.82
C GLY A 111 17.51 6.26 -3.86
N ILE A 112 16.51 6.52 -4.71
CA ILE A 112 15.93 5.54 -5.62
C ILE A 112 16.88 5.07 -6.75
N PRO A 113 17.63 5.91 -7.47
CA PRO A 113 18.34 5.47 -8.68
C PRO A 113 19.48 4.49 -8.48
N GLU A 114 20.16 4.52 -7.35
CA GLU A 114 21.36 3.71 -7.14
C GLU A 114 21.06 2.26 -6.78
N GLN A 115 20.00 2.05 -6.00
CA GLN A 115 19.55 0.71 -5.60
C GLN A 115 18.86 -0.02 -6.76
N GLU A 116 18.13 0.72 -7.61
CA GLU A 116 17.41 0.20 -8.76
C GLU A 116 18.30 -0.41 -9.82
N ARG A 117 19.44 0.22 -10.11
CA ARG A 117 20.37 -0.24 -11.13
C ARG A 117 20.99 -1.60 -10.82
N LYS A 118 21.10 -1.96 -9.53
CA LYS A 118 21.84 -3.15 -9.09
C LYS A 118 20.97 -4.39 -8.83
N PHE A 119 19.75 -4.23 -8.28
CA PHE A 119 19.02 -5.33 -7.66
C PHE A 119 17.63 -5.62 -8.25
N LEU A 120 16.98 -4.69 -8.95
CA LEU A 120 15.59 -4.83 -9.39
C LEU A 120 15.47 -5.44 -10.81
N ALA A 121 14.35 -6.14 -11.05
CA ALA A 121 14.01 -6.66 -12.37
C ALA A 121 13.39 -5.60 -13.29
N GLY A 122 12.79 -4.58 -12.70
CA GLY A 122 12.19 -3.43 -13.38
C GLY A 122 11.74 -2.38 -12.39
N VAL A 123 11.58 -1.15 -12.87
CA VAL A 123 11.25 0.04 -12.08
C VAL A 123 10.23 0.92 -12.80
N GLU A 124 9.30 1.45 -12.04
CA GLU A 124 8.37 2.50 -12.45
C GLU A 124 8.43 3.65 -11.44
N ALA A 125 8.43 4.88 -11.91
CA ALA A 125 8.29 6.06 -11.07
C ALA A 125 7.08 6.87 -11.52
N GLN A 126 6.17 7.16 -10.60
CA GLN A 126 5.01 7.99 -10.81
C GLN A 126 5.11 9.27 -10.01
N PHE A 127 4.82 10.38 -10.68
CA PHE A 127 4.76 11.72 -10.11
C PHE A 127 3.33 12.26 -10.30
N ASP A 128 2.65 12.49 -9.19
CA ASP A 128 1.22 12.83 -9.15
C ASP A 128 0.35 11.82 -9.93
N SER A 129 -0.29 12.21 -11.03
CA SER A 129 -1.22 11.36 -11.78
C SER A 129 -0.59 10.49 -12.88
N GLU A 130 0.71 10.63 -13.18
CA GLU A 130 1.32 9.94 -14.32
C GLU A 130 2.65 9.28 -14.02
N ALA A 131 2.88 8.13 -14.66
CA ALA A 131 4.20 7.53 -14.72
C ALA A 131 5.15 8.44 -15.51
N VAL A 132 6.29 8.77 -14.93
CA VAL A 132 7.33 9.64 -15.53
C VAL A 132 8.55 8.84 -15.98
N TYR A 133 8.72 7.65 -15.43
CA TYR A 133 9.77 6.71 -15.79
C TYR A 133 9.27 5.28 -15.69
N SER A 134 9.63 4.43 -16.63
CA SER A 134 9.33 3.00 -16.60
C SER A 134 10.38 2.22 -17.37
N ASN A 135 11.00 1.24 -16.73
CA ASN A 135 12.01 0.39 -17.33
C ASN A 135 11.92 -1.04 -16.79
N ILE A 136 12.19 -2.01 -17.65
CA ILE A 136 12.30 -3.43 -17.29
C ILE A 136 13.61 -3.99 -17.85
N LYS A 137 14.33 -4.79 -17.05
CA LYS A 137 15.56 -5.42 -17.54
C LYS A 137 15.28 -6.29 -18.77
N LYS A 138 16.10 -6.15 -19.81
CA LYS A 138 15.96 -6.84 -21.08
C LYS A 138 15.74 -8.36 -20.92
N ALA A 139 16.54 -9.01 -20.08
CA ALA A 139 16.42 -10.45 -19.83
C ALA A 139 15.08 -10.89 -19.21
N VAL A 140 14.36 -9.98 -18.58
CA VAL A 140 13.02 -10.24 -18.01
C VAL A 140 11.94 -9.98 -19.07
N GLY A 141 12.08 -8.89 -19.84
CA GLY A 141 11.20 -8.58 -20.96
C GLY A 141 11.24 -9.65 -22.06
N GLU A 142 12.41 -10.22 -22.35
CA GLU A 142 12.59 -11.33 -23.31
C GLU A 142 11.87 -12.61 -22.88
N GLN A 143 11.54 -12.78 -21.60
CA GLN A 143 10.69 -13.86 -21.11
C GLN A 143 9.18 -13.58 -21.28
N GLY A 144 8.82 -12.46 -21.89
CA GLY A 144 7.44 -12.04 -22.12
C GLY A 144 6.77 -11.37 -20.91
N VAL A 145 7.54 -11.01 -19.86
CA VAL A 145 7.01 -10.26 -18.73
C VAL A 145 6.70 -8.83 -19.16
N ILE A 146 5.48 -8.39 -18.86
CA ILE A 146 5.02 -7.02 -19.09
C ILE A 146 5.07 -6.29 -17.74
N PHE A 147 5.73 -5.13 -17.71
CA PHE A 147 5.70 -4.19 -16.59
C PHE A 147 5.67 -2.77 -17.12
N VAL A 148 4.52 -2.16 -17.06
CA VAL A 148 4.25 -0.82 -17.60
C VAL A 148 3.20 -0.13 -16.74
N GLY A 149 3.05 1.19 -16.89
CA GLY A 149 1.95 1.92 -16.26
C GLY A 149 0.58 1.45 -16.76
N SER A 150 -0.47 1.58 -15.93
CA SER A 150 -1.83 1.10 -16.25
C SER A 150 -2.38 1.69 -17.55
N THR A 151 -2.08 2.96 -17.87
CA THR A 151 -2.51 3.62 -19.12
C THR A 151 -1.87 2.94 -20.34
N GLU A 152 -0.59 2.64 -20.25
CA GLU A 152 0.13 1.93 -21.32
C GLU A 152 -0.35 0.49 -21.45
N GLY A 153 -0.57 -0.20 -20.31
CA GLY A 153 -1.13 -1.55 -20.27
C GLY A 153 -2.50 -1.64 -20.93
N LEU A 154 -3.36 -0.67 -20.68
CA LEU A 154 -4.68 -0.56 -21.30
C LEU A 154 -4.60 -0.41 -22.84
N LYS A 155 -3.66 0.44 -23.33
CA LYS A 155 -3.50 0.73 -24.76
C LYS A 155 -2.85 -0.45 -25.52
N ASN A 156 -1.77 -1.00 -24.97
CA ASN A 156 -0.93 -1.98 -25.66
C ASN A 156 -1.35 -3.43 -25.43
N HIS A 157 -2.09 -3.72 -24.32
CA HIS A 157 -2.53 -5.06 -23.95
C HIS A 157 -4.02 -5.10 -23.57
N PRO A 158 -4.92 -4.55 -24.41
CA PRO A 158 -6.34 -4.33 -24.06
C PRO A 158 -7.09 -5.60 -23.70
N GLU A 159 -6.76 -6.73 -24.32
CA GLU A 159 -7.43 -8.01 -24.10
C GLU A 159 -7.17 -8.57 -22.70
N ILE A 160 -5.90 -8.58 -22.27
CA ILE A 160 -5.50 -9.04 -20.95
C ILE A 160 -6.08 -8.08 -19.89
N PHE A 161 -5.95 -6.78 -20.15
CA PHE A 161 -6.43 -5.74 -19.25
C PHE A 161 -7.95 -5.84 -19.02
N ARG A 162 -8.73 -5.89 -20.11
CA ARG A 162 -10.20 -5.98 -20.06
C ARG A 162 -10.71 -7.25 -19.38
N LYS A 163 -9.97 -8.35 -19.51
CA LYS A 163 -10.33 -9.64 -18.90
C LYS A 163 -10.37 -9.56 -17.37
N TRP A 164 -9.46 -8.81 -16.76
CA TRP A 164 -9.24 -8.83 -15.31
C TRP A 164 -9.54 -7.51 -14.59
N PHE A 165 -9.45 -6.38 -15.26
CA PHE A 165 -9.65 -5.06 -14.69
C PHE A 165 -11.06 -4.89 -14.10
N GLY A 166 -11.14 -4.48 -12.83
CA GLY A 166 -12.39 -4.30 -12.12
C GLY A 166 -13.15 -5.60 -11.80
N LYS A 167 -12.49 -6.76 -11.91
CA LYS A 167 -13.12 -8.07 -11.66
C LYS A 167 -12.86 -8.59 -10.25
N VAL A 168 -11.71 -8.27 -9.67
CA VAL A 168 -11.37 -8.64 -8.30
C VAL A 168 -11.94 -7.62 -7.30
N ILE A 169 -11.87 -6.34 -7.66
CA ILE A 169 -12.49 -5.23 -6.91
C ILE A 169 -13.50 -4.52 -7.82
N PRO A 170 -14.80 -4.87 -7.72
CA PRO A 170 -15.82 -4.21 -8.51
C PRO A 170 -16.05 -2.76 -8.03
N ILE A 171 -16.62 -1.92 -8.89
CA ILE A 171 -16.95 -0.52 -8.62
C ILE A 171 -17.69 -0.37 -7.30
N GLY A 172 -18.68 -1.23 -7.05
CA GLY A 172 -19.55 -1.15 -5.88
C GLY A 172 -18.99 -1.73 -4.58
N ASP A 173 -17.72 -2.14 -4.53
CA ASP A 173 -17.12 -2.77 -3.34
C ASP A 173 -17.23 -1.86 -2.11
N ASN A 174 -16.76 -0.63 -2.24
CA ASN A 174 -16.90 0.41 -1.22
C ASN A 174 -16.88 1.81 -1.86
N LYS A 175 -17.10 2.88 -1.07
CA LYS A 175 -17.13 4.26 -1.57
C LYS A 175 -15.83 4.68 -2.24
N PHE A 176 -14.68 4.28 -1.68
CA PHE A 176 -13.36 4.68 -2.19
C PHE A 176 -12.92 3.88 -3.42
N SER A 177 -13.35 2.62 -3.55
CA SER A 177 -13.17 1.87 -4.80
C SER A 177 -14.02 2.46 -5.93
N ALA A 178 -15.21 2.98 -5.63
CA ALA A 178 -16.03 3.71 -6.58
C ALA A 178 -15.37 5.03 -7.01
N LEU A 179 -14.81 5.80 -6.05
CA LEU A 179 -14.04 7.01 -6.33
C LEU A 179 -12.85 6.70 -7.23
N ASN A 180 -12.02 5.71 -6.86
CA ASN A 180 -10.90 5.29 -7.70
C ASN A 180 -11.38 4.88 -9.10
N SER A 181 -12.47 4.12 -9.20
CA SER A 181 -13.02 3.71 -10.50
C SER A 181 -13.43 4.89 -11.39
N ALA A 182 -13.84 6.01 -10.78
CA ALA A 182 -14.18 7.22 -11.51
C ALA A 182 -12.94 7.96 -12.04
N VAL A 183 -11.90 8.10 -11.21
CA VAL A 183 -10.79 9.03 -11.49
C VAL A 183 -9.42 8.36 -11.57
N PHE A 184 -9.33 7.03 -11.60
CA PHE A 184 -8.03 6.37 -11.60
C PHE A 184 -7.09 6.92 -12.68
N SER A 185 -5.85 7.15 -12.27
CA SER A 185 -4.78 7.63 -13.13
C SER A 185 -3.46 7.07 -12.59
N GLY A 186 -2.66 6.45 -13.45
CA GLY A 186 -1.46 5.75 -13.01
C GLY A 186 -1.73 4.39 -12.33
N GLY A 187 -0.72 3.89 -11.63
CA GLY A 187 -0.64 2.52 -11.14
C GLY A 187 0.02 1.59 -12.15
N SER A 188 0.44 0.42 -11.70
CA SER A 188 1.22 -0.54 -12.50
C SER A 188 0.34 -1.61 -13.15
N PHE A 189 0.66 -1.96 -14.39
CA PHE A 189 0.15 -3.15 -15.07
C PHE A 189 1.27 -4.18 -15.22
N ILE A 190 1.07 -5.36 -14.62
CA ILE A 190 2.05 -6.46 -14.67
C ILE A 190 1.37 -7.73 -15.15
N TYR A 191 1.98 -8.36 -16.14
CA TYR A 191 1.63 -9.70 -16.57
C TYR A 191 2.89 -10.58 -16.62
N VAL A 192 2.83 -11.72 -15.95
CA VAL A 192 3.91 -12.71 -15.93
C VAL A 192 3.42 -13.98 -16.63
N PRO A 193 4.04 -14.39 -17.75
CA PRO A 193 3.62 -15.55 -18.53
C PRO A 193 3.72 -16.87 -17.77
N PRO A 194 3.06 -17.94 -18.25
CA PRO A 194 3.08 -19.26 -17.62
C PRO A 194 4.49 -19.77 -17.36
N GLY A 195 4.73 -20.29 -16.15
CA GLY A 195 5.99 -20.90 -15.74
C GLY A 195 7.16 -19.94 -15.51
N VAL A 196 7.02 -18.65 -15.83
CA VAL A 196 8.08 -17.65 -15.64
C VAL A 196 8.23 -17.29 -14.17
N LYS A 197 9.46 -17.34 -13.68
CA LYS A 197 9.81 -16.95 -12.30
C LYS A 197 10.69 -15.71 -12.32
N VAL A 198 10.13 -14.59 -11.92
CA VAL A 198 10.87 -13.32 -11.85
C VAL A 198 11.73 -13.32 -10.58
N LYS A 199 13.05 -13.50 -10.74
CA LYS A 199 13.99 -13.69 -9.62
C LYS A 199 14.15 -12.45 -8.73
N HIS A 200 14.12 -11.27 -9.33
CA HIS A 200 14.31 -10.00 -8.62
C HIS A 200 12.99 -9.24 -8.60
N PRO A 201 12.71 -8.46 -7.55
CA PRO A 201 11.48 -7.69 -7.48
C PRO A 201 11.31 -6.71 -8.64
N LEU A 202 10.06 -6.49 -9.05
CA LEU A 202 9.62 -5.33 -9.79
C LEU A 202 9.22 -4.26 -8.79
N GLN A 203 9.50 -2.98 -9.06
CA GLN A 203 9.27 -1.93 -8.09
C GLN A 203 8.61 -0.69 -8.70
N ALA A 204 7.64 -0.11 -7.99
CA ALA A 204 7.10 1.19 -8.31
C ALA A 204 7.23 2.17 -7.15
N TYR A 205 7.42 3.45 -7.49
CA TYR A 205 7.45 4.57 -6.56
C TYR A 205 6.36 5.56 -6.91
N PHE A 206 5.54 5.89 -5.92
CA PHE A 206 4.47 6.87 -6.05
C PHE A 206 4.77 8.08 -5.17
N ARG A 207 4.85 9.24 -5.80
CA ARG A 207 5.10 10.51 -5.13
C ARG A 207 3.95 11.46 -5.36
N ILE A 208 3.32 11.94 -4.30
CA ILE A 208 2.45 13.12 -4.33
C ILE A 208 3.34 14.34 -4.14
N ASN A 209 3.19 15.37 -4.98
CA ASN A 209 4.00 16.59 -4.90
C ASN A 209 3.15 17.87 -4.91
N ALA A 210 1.84 17.79 -5.08
CA ALA A 210 0.93 18.94 -5.16
C ALA A 210 0.00 19.05 -3.94
N GLU A 211 -0.32 20.28 -3.55
CA GLU A 211 -1.31 20.58 -2.51
C GLU A 211 -2.76 20.38 -3.00
N ASN A 212 -3.68 20.05 -2.08
CA ASN A 212 -5.11 19.78 -2.39
C ASN A 212 -5.29 18.75 -3.51
N PHE A 213 -4.36 17.82 -3.62
CA PHE A 213 -4.34 16.82 -4.68
C PHE A 213 -4.76 15.44 -4.18
N GLY A 214 -5.44 14.69 -5.05
CA GLY A 214 -5.75 13.30 -4.85
C GLY A 214 -4.96 12.41 -5.81
N GLN A 215 -4.29 11.38 -5.28
CA GLN A 215 -3.61 10.35 -6.07
C GLN A 215 -4.47 9.08 -6.09
N PHE A 216 -4.75 8.54 -7.29
CA PHE A 216 -5.75 7.49 -7.50
C PHE A 216 -5.21 6.37 -8.39
N GLU A 217 -4.16 5.69 -7.95
CA GLU A 217 -3.56 4.60 -8.71
C GLU A 217 -4.50 3.38 -8.79
N ARG A 218 -4.43 2.70 -9.93
CA ARG A 218 -5.06 1.39 -10.09
C ARG A 218 -4.08 0.38 -10.65
N THR A 219 -3.59 -0.48 -9.77
CA THR A 219 -2.60 -1.52 -10.08
C THR A 219 -3.29 -2.85 -10.37
N LEU A 220 -2.88 -3.51 -11.46
CA LEU A 220 -3.34 -4.82 -11.84
C LEU A 220 -2.15 -5.75 -12.09
N ILE A 221 -2.02 -6.81 -11.29
CA ILE A 221 -0.95 -7.80 -11.41
C ILE A 221 -1.56 -9.17 -11.71
N ILE A 222 -1.12 -9.78 -12.80
CA ILE A 222 -1.55 -11.10 -13.23
C ILE A 222 -0.31 -12.01 -13.29
N ALA A 223 -0.28 -13.03 -12.46
CA ALA A 223 0.68 -14.12 -12.54
C ALA A 223 -0.02 -15.33 -13.15
N ASP A 224 0.41 -15.71 -14.35
CA ASP A 224 -0.18 -16.83 -15.09
C ASP A 224 0.28 -18.17 -14.51
N GLU A 225 -0.21 -19.28 -15.01
CA GLU A 225 -0.05 -20.61 -14.43
C GLU A 225 1.40 -20.94 -14.08
N GLY A 226 1.66 -21.30 -12.83
CA GLY A 226 2.98 -21.68 -12.32
C GLY A 226 4.03 -20.57 -12.26
N SER A 227 3.64 -19.32 -12.56
CA SER A 227 4.57 -18.18 -12.53
C SER A 227 4.78 -17.63 -11.10
N GLU A 228 5.87 -16.89 -10.91
CA GLU A 228 6.19 -16.28 -9.63
C GLU A 228 6.68 -14.83 -9.81
N VAL A 229 6.16 -13.90 -8.99
CA VAL A 229 6.59 -12.50 -9.01
C VAL A 229 6.52 -11.87 -7.62
N THR A 230 7.53 -11.06 -7.32
CA THR A 230 7.51 -10.11 -6.19
C THR A 230 7.41 -8.70 -6.76
N TYR A 231 6.43 -7.96 -6.28
CA TYR A 231 6.26 -6.55 -6.60
C TYR A 231 6.36 -5.72 -5.34
N MET A 232 7.02 -4.59 -5.44
CA MET A 232 7.29 -3.68 -4.34
C MET A 232 6.76 -2.29 -4.67
N GLU A 233 6.16 -1.64 -3.67
CA GLU A 233 5.59 -0.31 -3.81
C GLU A 233 6.07 0.58 -2.68
N GLY A 234 6.65 1.72 -3.02
CA GLY A 234 6.97 2.80 -2.11
C GLY A 234 6.08 4.02 -2.37
N CYS A 235 5.44 4.54 -1.31
CA CYS A 235 4.58 5.71 -1.44
C CYS A 235 5.00 6.78 -0.44
N THR A 236 5.15 8.02 -0.91
CA THR A 236 5.54 9.17 -0.08
C THR A 236 4.82 10.44 -0.48
N ALA A 237 4.61 11.35 0.48
CA ALA A 237 4.15 12.71 0.26
C ALA A 237 4.92 13.68 1.17
N PRO A 238 5.23 14.91 0.69
CA PRO A 238 5.75 15.95 1.56
C PRO A 238 4.66 16.45 2.51
N LYS A 239 5.08 17.23 3.49
CA LYS A 239 4.21 17.85 4.48
C LYS A 239 3.55 19.09 3.89
N PHE A 240 2.25 19.03 3.66
CA PHE A 240 1.45 20.18 3.26
C PHE A 240 0.52 20.63 4.40
N ASN A 241 0.07 21.89 4.34
CA ASN A 241 -0.92 22.43 5.29
C ASN A 241 -2.37 22.11 4.87
N THR A 242 -2.55 21.45 3.73
CA THR A 242 -3.84 21.14 3.12
C THR A 242 -4.11 19.65 3.11
N THR A 243 -5.38 19.26 3.05
CA THR A 243 -5.79 17.85 2.98
C THR A 243 -5.34 17.24 1.66
N THR A 244 -4.68 16.10 1.75
CA THR A 244 -4.25 15.28 0.62
C THR A 244 -4.96 13.93 0.68
N LEU A 245 -5.45 13.44 -0.46
CA LEU A 245 -6.18 12.18 -0.55
C LEU A 245 -5.39 11.16 -1.38
N HIS A 246 -5.08 10.02 -0.80
CA HIS A 246 -4.60 8.85 -1.51
C HIS A 246 -5.68 7.77 -1.52
N SER A 247 -6.14 7.37 -2.69
CA SER A 247 -7.18 6.34 -2.81
C SER A 247 -6.84 5.38 -3.95
N ALA A 248 -6.05 4.37 -3.64
CA ALA A 248 -5.58 3.37 -4.59
C ALA A 248 -6.46 2.11 -4.60
N VAL A 249 -6.46 1.42 -5.74
CA VAL A 249 -7.03 0.08 -5.89
C VAL A 249 -5.97 -0.86 -6.43
N VAL A 250 -5.79 -2.01 -5.77
CA VAL A 250 -4.83 -3.04 -6.19
C VAL A 250 -5.54 -4.38 -6.37
N GLU A 251 -5.49 -4.89 -7.59
CA GLU A 251 -6.07 -6.18 -7.98
C GLU A 251 -4.96 -7.17 -8.34
N LEU A 252 -4.88 -8.30 -7.62
CA LEU A 252 -3.95 -9.38 -7.90
C LEU A 252 -4.70 -10.60 -8.40
N VAL A 253 -4.18 -11.25 -9.44
CA VAL A 253 -4.71 -12.50 -10.00
C VAL A 253 -3.58 -13.52 -10.06
N ALA A 254 -3.59 -14.50 -9.18
CA ALA A 254 -2.68 -15.62 -9.21
C ALA A 254 -3.41 -16.84 -9.80
N LEU A 255 -3.08 -17.21 -11.04
CA LEU A 255 -3.66 -18.37 -11.69
C LEU A 255 -3.08 -19.68 -11.11
N LYS A 256 -3.46 -20.83 -11.64
CA LYS A 256 -3.10 -22.15 -11.08
C LYS A 256 -1.60 -22.27 -10.79
N GLY A 257 -1.26 -22.58 -9.53
CA GLY A 257 0.13 -22.75 -9.06
C GLY A 257 0.99 -21.49 -9.04
N ALA A 258 0.42 -20.33 -9.37
CA ALA A 258 1.17 -19.07 -9.41
C ALA A 258 1.36 -18.48 -8.00
N LYS A 259 2.41 -17.66 -7.84
CA LYS A 259 2.72 -16.98 -6.59
C LYS A 259 2.92 -15.49 -6.82
N ILE A 260 2.20 -14.67 -6.07
CA ILE A 260 2.37 -13.23 -6.05
C ILE A 260 2.71 -12.81 -4.62
N GLN A 261 3.83 -12.11 -4.45
CA GLN A 261 4.17 -11.38 -3.24
C GLN A 261 4.12 -9.89 -3.54
N TYR A 262 3.30 -9.15 -2.78
CA TYR A 262 3.16 -7.71 -2.89
C TYR A 262 3.63 -7.05 -1.60
N ILE A 263 4.63 -6.19 -1.70
CA ILE A 263 5.25 -5.51 -0.57
C ILE A 263 4.99 -4.01 -0.69
N THR A 264 4.50 -3.39 0.38
CA THR A 264 4.28 -1.94 0.42
C THR A 264 4.95 -1.34 1.63
N VAL A 265 5.70 -0.25 1.43
CA VAL A 265 6.14 0.65 2.49
C VAL A 265 5.53 2.02 2.22
N GLN A 266 4.64 2.46 3.08
CA GLN A 266 3.98 3.76 2.98
C GLN A 266 4.42 4.64 4.14
N ASN A 267 5.00 5.79 3.80
CA ASN A 267 5.39 6.84 4.73
C ASN A 267 4.72 8.15 4.31
N TRP A 268 3.57 8.42 4.92
CA TRP A 268 2.73 9.56 4.59
C TRP A 268 2.85 10.66 5.64
N SER A 269 2.80 11.90 5.22
CA SER A 269 2.66 13.04 6.15
C SER A 269 1.28 13.05 6.84
N ALA A 270 1.20 13.69 8.01
CA ALA A 270 0.03 13.67 8.89
C ALA A 270 -1.24 14.35 8.33
N ASN A 271 -1.19 14.98 7.15
CA ASN A 271 -2.34 15.58 6.46
C ASN A 271 -3.00 14.63 5.44
N VAL A 272 -2.44 13.44 5.20
CA VAL A 272 -2.90 12.50 4.17
C VAL A 272 -4.01 11.61 4.69
N PHE A 273 -5.09 11.48 3.91
CA PHE A 273 -6.07 10.41 4.03
C PHE A 273 -5.71 9.28 3.07
N ASN A 274 -5.33 8.13 3.61
CA ASN A 274 -4.85 6.97 2.88
C ASN A 274 -5.92 5.86 2.83
N LEU A 275 -6.75 5.87 1.79
CA LEU A 275 -7.99 5.09 1.69
C LEU A 275 -7.87 4.04 0.57
N VAL A 276 -7.22 2.92 0.85
CA VAL A 276 -6.77 1.94 -0.14
C VAL A 276 -7.60 0.66 -0.10
N THR A 277 -7.96 0.13 -1.27
CA THR A 277 -8.61 -1.16 -1.41
C THR A 277 -7.69 -2.14 -2.13
N LYS A 278 -7.30 -3.23 -1.45
CA LYS A 278 -6.40 -4.27 -1.98
C LYS A 278 -7.09 -5.63 -1.94
N ARG A 279 -7.06 -6.37 -3.05
CA ARG A 279 -7.60 -7.74 -3.08
C ARG A 279 -6.87 -8.64 -4.08
N GLY A 280 -6.57 -9.85 -3.64
CA GLY A 280 -6.01 -10.91 -4.47
C GLY A 280 -7.01 -12.04 -4.70
N LEU A 281 -6.97 -12.62 -5.88
CA LEU A 281 -7.68 -13.82 -6.27
C LEU A 281 -6.66 -14.94 -6.45
N ALA A 282 -6.73 -15.99 -5.62
CA ALA A 282 -5.86 -17.16 -5.72
C ALA A 282 -6.62 -18.36 -6.26
N HIS A 283 -6.18 -18.87 -7.41
CA HIS A 283 -6.71 -20.09 -8.03
C HIS A 283 -6.10 -21.35 -7.40
N GLU A 284 -6.31 -22.52 -8.03
CA GLU A 284 -5.84 -23.81 -7.53
C GLU A 284 -4.33 -23.81 -7.29
N ASP A 285 -3.90 -24.26 -6.09
CA ASP A 285 -2.50 -24.31 -5.63
C ASP A 285 -1.76 -22.94 -5.67
N ALA A 286 -2.45 -21.84 -5.94
CA ALA A 286 -1.85 -20.51 -6.03
C ALA A 286 -1.69 -19.85 -4.66
N GLN A 287 -0.77 -18.87 -4.58
CA GLN A 287 -0.49 -18.12 -3.37
C GLN A 287 -0.50 -16.61 -3.65
N VAL A 288 -1.19 -15.86 -2.77
CA VAL A 288 -1.09 -14.41 -2.70
C VAL A 288 -0.62 -14.02 -1.30
N LYS A 289 0.49 -13.29 -1.24
CA LYS A 289 1.08 -12.78 0.00
C LYS A 289 1.17 -11.26 -0.05
N TRP A 290 0.60 -10.61 0.96
CA TRP A 290 0.70 -9.19 1.20
C TRP A 290 1.67 -8.94 2.35
N ILE A 291 2.58 -7.98 2.18
CA ILE A 291 3.43 -7.45 3.23
C ILE A 291 3.25 -5.94 3.24
N ASP A 292 2.60 -5.42 4.26
CA ASP A 292 2.22 -4.03 4.37
C ASP A 292 2.90 -3.34 5.56
N CYS A 293 3.55 -2.21 5.30
CA CYS A 293 4.00 -1.29 6.34
C CYS A 293 3.34 0.07 6.15
N ASN A 294 2.68 0.55 7.21
CA ASN A 294 1.91 1.79 7.22
C ASN A 294 2.42 2.72 8.32
N ILE A 295 3.00 3.84 7.92
CA ILE A 295 3.53 4.88 8.81
C ILE A 295 2.93 6.22 8.38
N GLY A 296 2.66 7.10 9.34
CA GLY A 296 2.12 8.43 9.06
C GLY A 296 0.63 8.41 8.71
N SER A 297 0.20 9.37 7.88
CA SER A 297 -1.18 9.73 7.55
C SER A 297 -2.08 10.10 8.73
N ARG A 298 -3.02 11.02 8.48
CA ARG A 298 -4.08 11.35 9.44
C ARG A 298 -4.99 10.15 9.69
N LEU A 299 -5.39 9.50 8.60
CA LEU A 299 -6.20 8.30 8.64
C LEU A 299 -5.77 7.34 7.53
N THR A 300 -5.38 6.13 7.90
CA THR A 300 -5.25 5.01 6.96
C THR A 300 -6.46 4.09 7.10
N MET A 301 -7.10 3.74 5.97
CA MET A 301 -8.06 2.64 5.88
C MET A 301 -7.58 1.66 4.81
N LYS A 302 -7.01 0.53 5.25
CA LYS A 302 -6.43 -0.45 4.33
C LYS A 302 -6.58 -1.89 4.86
N TYR A 303 -7.31 -2.70 4.12
CA TYR A 303 -7.64 -4.08 4.50
C TYR A 303 -7.34 -5.02 3.34
N PRO A 304 -6.05 -5.39 3.12
CA PRO A 304 -5.69 -6.33 2.07
C PRO A 304 -6.46 -7.65 2.24
N GLY A 305 -6.97 -8.16 1.15
CA GLY A 305 -7.77 -9.37 1.17
C GLY A 305 -7.30 -10.42 0.18
N VAL A 306 -7.61 -11.69 0.45
CA VAL A 306 -7.41 -12.80 -0.48
C VAL A 306 -8.69 -13.62 -0.58
N ILE A 307 -9.17 -13.80 -1.81
CA ILE A 307 -10.21 -14.76 -2.14
C ILE A 307 -9.52 -16.04 -2.66
N MET A 308 -9.54 -17.08 -1.86
CA MET A 308 -8.96 -18.37 -2.18
C MET A 308 -9.98 -19.22 -2.95
N LYS A 309 -10.03 -19.00 -4.28
CA LYS A 309 -11.05 -19.54 -5.19
C LYS A 309 -10.77 -20.99 -5.60
N GLY A 310 -9.51 -21.39 -5.64
CA GLY A 310 -9.10 -22.72 -6.05
C GLY A 310 -8.72 -23.61 -4.85
N ARG A 311 -8.83 -24.93 -5.03
CA ARG A 311 -8.41 -25.93 -4.03
C ARG A 311 -6.94 -25.71 -3.68
N LYS A 312 -6.59 -25.82 -2.40
CA LYS A 312 -5.24 -25.63 -1.83
C LYS A 312 -4.65 -24.22 -2.03
N ALA A 313 -5.45 -23.25 -2.46
CA ALA A 313 -4.99 -21.87 -2.54
C ALA A 313 -4.58 -21.33 -1.17
N ARG A 314 -3.62 -20.39 -1.15
CA ARG A 314 -3.05 -19.81 0.07
C ARG A 314 -3.14 -18.30 0.04
N GLY A 315 -3.54 -17.72 1.18
CA GLY A 315 -3.57 -16.29 1.41
C GLY A 315 -2.75 -15.92 2.64
N GLU A 316 -1.86 -14.93 2.51
CA GLU A 316 -1.06 -14.43 3.63
C GLU A 316 -1.13 -12.91 3.71
N VAL A 317 -1.24 -12.38 4.93
CA VAL A 317 -1.10 -10.94 5.22
C VAL A 317 -0.16 -10.77 6.39
N LEU A 318 0.93 -10.03 6.16
CA LEU A 318 1.84 -9.54 7.18
C LEU A 318 1.73 -8.02 7.22
N SER A 319 1.37 -7.44 8.36
CA SER A 319 1.09 -6.02 8.47
C SER A 319 1.80 -5.38 9.66
N ILE A 320 2.43 -4.22 9.43
CA ILE A 320 2.93 -3.32 10.47
C ILE A 320 2.18 -2.01 10.33
N ALA A 321 1.67 -1.48 11.44
CA ALA A 321 1.02 -0.18 11.50
C ALA A 321 1.58 0.64 12.65
N LEU A 322 2.06 1.85 12.38
CA LEU A 322 2.54 2.78 13.38
C LEU A 322 1.70 4.06 13.36
N ALA A 323 1.05 4.37 14.47
CA ALA A 323 0.24 5.57 14.68
C ALA A 323 0.89 6.47 15.71
N ASN A 324 1.23 7.70 15.31
CA ASN A 324 1.73 8.76 16.18
C ASN A 324 0.61 9.76 16.52
N ASP A 325 0.94 10.84 17.21
CA ASP A 325 -0.02 11.85 17.66
C ASP A 325 -0.98 12.31 16.55
N GLY A 326 -2.28 12.25 16.84
CA GLY A 326 -3.35 12.66 15.93
C GLY A 326 -3.55 11.74 14.72
N GLN A 327 -2.87 10.60 14.65
CA GLN A 327 -2.96 9.63 13.56
C GLN A 327 -3.85 8.44 13.92
N HIS A 328 -4.58 7.93 12.93
CA HIS A 328 -5.38 6.73 13.08
C HIS A 328 -5.04 5.71 11.96
N GLN A 329 -4.44 4.59 12.35
CA GLN A 329 -4.18 3.46 11.47
C GLN A 329 -5.32 2.44 11.61
N ASP A 330 -6.36 2.53 10.76
CA ASP A 330 -7.45 1.54 10.69
C ASP A 330 -7.08 0.51 9.59
N THR A 331 -6.39 -0.54 10.01
CA THR A 331 -5.83 -1.57 9.14
C THR A 331 -6.41 -2.95 9.46
N GLY A 332 -6.02 -3.96 8.69
CA GLY A 332 -6.48 -5.33 8.95
C GLY A 332 -6.33 -6.25 7.76
N ALA A 333 -7.09 -7.33 7.75
CA ALA A 333 -7.01 -8.31 6.66
C ALA A 333 -8.35 -9.00 6.40
N LYS A 334 -8.56 -9.47 5.16
CA LYS A 334 -9.77 -10.20 4.77
C LYS A 334 -9.41 -11.51 4.08
N MET A 335 -9.76 -12.65 4.69
CA MET A 335 -9.54 -13.98 4.13
C MET A 335 -10.86 -14.66 3.82
N ILE A 336 -11.10 -14.93 2.54
CA ILE A 336 -12.32 -15.56 2.06
C ILE A 336 -11.94 -16.92 1.45
N HIS A 337 -12.28 -17.99 2.17
CA HIS A 337 -12.15 -19.35 1.69
C HIS A 337 -13.33 -19.65 0.76
N ALA A 338 -13.04 -20.04 -0.49
CA ALA A 338 -14.03 -20.32 -1.52
C ALA A 338 -13.84 -21.69 -2.19
N ALA A 339 -12.85 -22.48 -1.69
CA ALA A 339 -12.58 -23.86 -2.10
C ALA A 339 -12.01 -24.67 -0.93
N ASP A 340 -12.02 -25.99 -1.05
CA ASP A 340 -11.49 -26.91 -0.06
C ASP A 340 -9.97 -26.84 0.11
N GLU A 341 -9.47 -27.25 1.25
CA GLU A 341 -8.06 -27.37 1.60
C GLU A 341 -7.29 -26.02 1.52
N THR A 342 -8.00 -24.90 1.51
CA THR A 342 -7.38 -23.58 1.47
C THR A 342 -6.79 -23.19 2.81
N THR A 343 -5.70 -22.43 2.78
CA THR A 343 -4.99 -22.00 4.00
C THR A 343 -4.77 -20.50 3.99
N SER A 344 -5.04 -19.87 5.14
CA SER A 344 -4.74 -18.45 5.32
C SER A 344 -3.95 -18.19 6.61
N ASN A 345 -3.06 -17.18 6.55
CA ASN A 345 -2.28 -16.71 7.68
C ASN A 345 -2.29 -15.19 7.74
N ILE A 346 -2.59 -14.65 8.92
CA ILE A 346 -2.61 -13.21 9.18
C ILE A 346 -1.72 -12.93 10.38
N ILE A 347 -0.71 -12.08 10.21
CA ILE A 347 0.10 -11.56 11.30
C ILE A 347 0.07 -10.04 11.21
N SER A 348 -0.50 -9.41 12.23
CA SER A 348 -0.64 -7.96 12.31
C SER A 348 0.01 -7.43 13.57
N LYS A 349 0.98 -6.53 13.41
CA LYS A 349 1.63 -5.83 14.54
C LYS A 349 1.34 -4.34 14.45
N SER A 350 0.87 -3.76 15.54
CA SER A 350 0.56 -2.34 15.60
C SER A 350 1.27 -1.66 16.76
N ILE A 351 1.65 -0.40 16.55
CA ILE A 351 2.33 0.45 17.54
C ILE A 351 1.57 1.75 17.60
N SER A 352 1.19 2.16 18.81
CA SER A 352 0.54 3.44 19.05
C SER A 352 1.37 4.29 20.02
N ILE A 353 1.65 5.54 19.61
CA ILE A 353 2.51 6.49 20.29
C ILE A 353 1.70 7.74 20.61
N GLY A 354 1.92 8.37 21.76
CA GLY A 354 1.22 9.59 22.17
C GLY A 354 -0.31 9.41 22.19
N THR A 355 -1.02 10.16 21.38
CA THR A 355 -2.48 10.05 21.19
C THR A 355 -2.86 9.18 19.98
N GLY A 356 -1.88 8.52 19.36
CA GLY A 356 -2.07 7.66 18.21
C GLY A 356 -3.03 6.51 18.46
N ARG A 357 -3.77 6.14 17.42
CA ARG A 357 -4.74 5.06 17.46
C ARG A 357 -4.47 4.02 16.38
N ALA A 358 -4.32 2.77 16.77
CA ALA A 358 -4.26 1.64 15.85
C ALA A 358 -5.53 0.79 15.97
N THR A 359 -6.17 0.52 14.85
CA THR A 359 -7.34 -0.36 14.78
C THR A 359 -7.04 -1.54 13.87
N TYR A 360 -7.25 -2.75 14.35
CA TYR A 360 -7.24 -3.94 13.53
C TYR A 360 -8.66 -4.41 13.19
N ARG A 361 -8.95 -4.61 11.90
CA ARG A 361 -10.22 -5.22 11.45
C ARG A 361 -9.94 -6.48 10.64
N GLY A 362 -10.25 -7.63 11.23
CA GLY A 362 -10.10 -8.94 10.60
C GLY A 362 -11.41 -9.49 10.06
N LEU A 363 -11.38 -10.07 8.87
CA LEU A 363 -12.47 -10.88 8.33
C LEU A 363 -11.94 -12.23 7.88
N VAL A 364 -12.41 -13.31 8.51
CA VAL A 364 -12.18 -14.69 8.05
C VAL A 364 -13.53 -15.35 7.80
N ASN A 365 -13.75 -15.80 6.56
CA ASN A 365 -15.01 -16.45 6.18
C ASN A 365 -14.75 -17.82 5.57
N VAL A 366 -15.30 -18.89 6.22
CA VAL A 366 -15.26 -20.28 5.75
C VAL A 366 -16.70 -20.77 5.60
N PRO A 367 -17.24 -20.84 4.38
CA PRO A 367 -18.59 -21.34 4.11
C PRO A 367 -18.84 -22.79 4.53
N LYS A 368 -20.11 -23.15 4.76
CA LYS A 368 -20.53 -24.45 5.32
C LYS A 368 -20.11 -25.67 4.49
N HIS A 369 -20.04 -25.53 3.18
CA HIS A 369 -19.76 -26.63 2.26
C HIS A 369 -18.27 -26.97 2.13
N LEU A 370 -17.38 -26.13 2.67
CA LEU A 370 -15.93 -26.31 2.56
C LEU A 370 -15.37 -27.18 3.68
N LYS A 371 -14.32 -27.92 3.34
CA LYS A 371 -13.62 -28.85 4.24
C LYS A 371 -12.12 -28.64 4.21
N HIS A 372 -11.48 -28.96 5.34
CA HIS A 372 -10.02 -28.93 5.50
C HIS A 372 -9.38 -27.54 5.29
N CYS A 373 -10.19 -26.47 5.45
CA CYS A 373 -9.67 -25.11 5.45
C CYS A 373 -8.97 -24.81 6.78
N LYS A 374 -7.88 -24.02 6.70
CA LYS A 374 -7.11 -23.63 7.88
C LYS A 374 -6.91 -22.11 7.88
N ASN A 375 -7.04 -21.50 9.04
CA ASN A 375 -6.66 -20.11 9.27
C ASN A 375 -5.88 -19.98 10.57
N ASN A 376 -4.83 -19.16 10.53
CA ASN A 376 -4.17 -18.63 11.71
C ASN A 376 -4.21 -17.11 11.65
N THR A 377 -4.59 -16.47 12.76
CA THR A 377 -4.61 -15.00 12.88
C THR A 377 -3.94 -14.61 14.20
N GLU A 378 -2.92 -13.80 14.11
CA GLU A 378 -2.17 -13.23 15.23
C GLU A 378 -2.19 -11.71 15.13
N CYS A 379 -2.66 -11.03 16.20
CA CYS A 379 -2.80 -9.59 16.23
C CYS A 379 -2.16 -9.04 17.50
N ASP A 380 -0.98 -8.46 17.38
CA ASP A 380 -0.24 -7.89 18.50
C ASP A 380 -0.27 -6.37 18.45
N ALA A 381 -0.52 -5.74 19.57
CA ALA A 381 -0.49 -4.29 19.72
C ALA A 381 0.47 -3.87 20.84
N LEU A 382 1.31 -2.89 20.55
CA LEU A 382 2.22 -2.27 21.51
C LEU A 382 1.79 -0.82 21.76
N LEU A 383 1.46 -0.51 23.02
CA LEU A 383 1.15 0.84 23.49
C LEU A 383 2.40 1.47 24.11
N ILE A 384 2.77 2.64 23.64
CA ILE A 384 3.95 3.34 24.15
C ILE A 384 3.59 4.24 25.32
N ASN A 385 2.49 4.97 25.24
CA ASN A 385 2.07 5.94 26.25
C ASN A 385 0.69 5.59 26.82
N ALA A 386 0.36 6.11 27.99
CA ALA A 386 -0.95 5.91 28.62
C ALA A 386 -2.12 6.50 27.80
N THR A 387 -1.85 7.45 26.91
CA THR A 387 -2.85 8.06 26.00
C THR A 387 -3.01 7.32 24.69
N SER A 388 -2.10 6.39 24.39
CA SER A 388 -2.15 5.56 23.18
C SER A 388 -3.36 4.63 23.19
N ARG A 389 -3.89 4.35 22.01
CA ARG A 389 -5.09 3.51 21.86
C ARG A 389 -4.94 2.41 20.81
N THR A 390 -5.46 1.23 21.14
CA THR A 390 -5.65 0.15 20.17
C THR A 390 -7.08 -0.40 20.24
N ASP A 391 -7.63 -0.79 19.10
CA ASP A 391 -8.93 -1.43 18.99
C ASP A 391 -8.82 -2.66 18.07
N THR A 392 -9.51 -3.75 18.41
CA THR A 392 -9.52 -4.98 17.61
C THR A 392 -10.94 -5.42 17.32
N TYR A 393 -11.28 -5.55 16.04
CA TYR A 393 -12.62 -5.94 15.55
C TYR A 393 -12.52 -7.19 14.67
N PRO A 394 -12.45 -8.39 15.25
CA PRO A 394 -12.42 -9.62 14.49
C PRO A 394 -13.84 -10.02 14.05
N THR A 395 -13.97 -10.41 12.80
CA THR A 395 -15.17 -11.04 12.25
C THR A 395 -14.82 -12.41 11.71
N ILE A 396 -15.17 -13.47 12.44
CA ILE A 396 -14.82 -14.83 12.06
C ILE A 396 -16.10 -15.63 11.87
N THR A 397 -16.29 -16.12 10.65
CA THR A 397 -17.44 -16.98 10.32
C THR A 397 -16.95 -18.31 9.80
N VAL A 398 -17.15 -19.37 10.58
CA VAL A 398 -16.83 -20.76 10.21
C VAL A 398 -18.09 -21.60 10.35
N ARG A 399 -18.62 -22.08 9.22
CA ARG A 399 -19.92 -22.76 9.18
C ARG A 399 -19.83 -24.25 8.82
N GLY A 400 -18.65 -24.82 8.68
CA GLY A 400 -18.45 -26.22 8.32
C GLY A 400 -17.75 -27.00 9.43
N THR A 401 -17.73 -28.34 9.30
CA THR A 401 -16.93 -29.24 10.15
C THR A 401 -15.62 -29.63 9.48
N GLY A 402 -14.59 -29.95 10.26
CA GLY A 402 -13.28 -30.35 9.71
C GLY A 402 -12.42 -29.19 9.25
N ASN A 403 -12.75 -27.96 9.64
CA ASN A 403 -11.95 -26.76 9.43
C ASN A 403 -11.26 -26.34 10.74
N ALA A 404 -10.05 -25.76 10.67
CA ALA A 404 -9.30 -25.29 11.81
C ALA A 404 -9.06 -23.78 11.70
N VAL A 405 -9.57 -23.00 12.66
CA VAL A 405 -9.41 -21.56 12.70
C VAL A 405 -8.93 -21.15 14.07
N GLN A 406 -7.81 -20.44 14.11
CA GLN A 406 -7.19 -19.88 15.31
C GLN A 406 -7.17 -18.36 15.21
N HIS A 407 -7.42 -17.68 16.31
CA HIS A 407 -7.25 -16.24 16.45
C HIS A 407 -6.70 -15.94 17.84
N GLU A 408 -5.55 -15.27 17.84
CA GLU A 408 -4.90 -14.76 19.03
C GLU A 408 -4.74 -13.24 18.90
N ALA A 409 -4.99 -12.52 19.99
CA ALA A 409 -4.76 -11.09 20.07
C ALA A 409 -4.08 -10.76 21.39
N SER A 410 -2.98 -10.02 21.33
CA SER A 410 -2.28 -9.54 22.49
C SER A 410 -2.15 -8.01 22.47
N VAL A 411 -2.23 -7.41 23.66
CA VAL A 411 -1.96 -5.98 23.84
C VAL A 411 -0.95 -5.86 24.98
N SER A 412 0.16 -5.22 24.70
CA SER A 412 1.21 -4.94 25.68
C SER A 412 1.53 -3.47 25.72
N GLN A 413 2.04 -3.01 26.87
CA GLN A 413 2.60 -1.68 27.04
C GLN A 413 4.09 -1.82 27.34
N VAL A 414 4.90 -0.89 26.85
CA VAL A 414 6.32 -0.86 27.19
C VAL A 414 6.47 -0.65 28.69
N SER A 415 7.17 -1.55 29.38
CA SER A 415 7.35 -1.48 30.82
C SER A 415 8.33 -0.38 31.19
N ALA A 416 7.93 0.51 32.10
CA ALA A 416 8.82 1.53 32.68
C ALA A 416 10.06 0.90 33.33
N GLU A 417 9.92 -0.29 33.92
CA GLU A 417 11.05 -1.02 34.52
C GLU A 417 12.05 -1.48 33.46
N GLN A 418 11.57 -1.94 32.29
CA GLN A 418 12.45 -2.32 31.19
C GLN A 418 13.19 -1.11 30.61
N ILE A 419 12.52 0.03 30.45
CA ILE A 419 13.16 1.27 30.01
C ILE A 419 14.21 1.68 31.03
N PHE A 420 13.87 1.77 32.33
CA PHE A 420 14.79 2.10 33.40
C PHE A 420 16.02 1.17 33.42
N TYR A 421 15.82 -0.13 33.26
CA TYR A 421 16.93 -1.08 33.20
C TYR A 421 17.90 -0.81 32.05
N MET A 422 17.36 -0.44 30.87
CA MET A 422 18.17 -0.08 29.71
C MET A 422 18.90 1.26 29.91
N GLU A 423 18.27 2.23 30.54
CA GLU A 423 18.87 3.52 30.90
C GLU A 423 20.05 3.35 31.88
N GLN A 424 19.92 2.46 32.86
CA GLN A 424 21.02 2.11 33.77
C GLN A 424 22.24 1.51 33.05
N ARG A 425 22.06 1.03 31.82
CA ARG A 425 23.14 0.53 30.94
C ARG A 425 23.65 1.54 29.94
N GLY A 426 23.23 2.80 30.07
CA GLY A 426 23.75 3.94 29.29
C GLY A 426 22.97 4.26 28.01
N LEU A 427 21.80 3.64 27.79
CA LEU A 427 20.90 4.05 26.71
C LEU A 427 20.10 5.29 27.15
N SER A 428 19.80 6.18 26.20
CA SER A 428 18.78 7.20 26.46
C SER A 428 17.37 6.56 26.43
N GLU A 429 16.37 7.21 27.04
CA GLU A 429 14.99 6.77 26.98
C GLU A 429 14.51 6.50 25.54
N ALA A 430 14.82 7.43 24.61
CA ALA A 430 14.50 7.27 23.19
C ALA A 430 15.15 6.04 22.56
N GLN A 431 16.43 5.75 22.88
CA GLN A 431 17.13 4.57 22.40
C GLN A 431 16.54 3.29 22.98
N ALA A 432 16.20 3.28 24.28
CA ALA A 432 15.58 2.14 24.94
C ALA A 432 14.20 1.83 24.32
N MET A 433 13.41 2.86 24.06
CA MET A 433 12.11 2.76 23.44
C MET A 433 12.21 2.24 22.00
N SER A 434 13.11 2.82 21.19
CA SER A 434 13.37 2.38 19.82
C SER A 434 13.82 0.93 19.77
N LEU A 435 14.66 0.49 20.69
CA LEU A 435 15.11 -0.90 20.79
C LEU A 435 13.94 -1.86 21.09
N SER A 436 13.04 -1.47 21.99
CA SER A 436 11.84 -2.24 22.35
C SER A 436 10.91 -2.38 21.17
N VAL A 437 10.64 -1.29 20.45
CA VAL A 437 9.79 -1.27 19.24
C VAL A 437 10.41 -2.10 18.11
N ASN A 438 11.71 -1.93 17.85
CA ASN A 438 12.42 -2.72 16.84
C ASN A 438 12.39 -4.22 17.16
N GLY A 439 12.53 -4.59 18.44
CA GLY A 439 12.38 -5.97 18.91
C GLY A 439 11.00 -6.54 18.62
N PHE A 440 9.94 -5.76 18.89
CA PHE A 440 8.55 -6.16 18.68
C PHE A 440 8.23 -6.45 17.20
N VAL A 441 8.76 -5.67 16.26
CA VAL A 441 8.48 -5.86 14.81
C VAL A 441 9.52 -6.70 14.08
N ASN A 442 10.62 -7.10 14.70
CA ASN A 442 11.79 -7.68 14.06
C ASN A 442 11.47 -8.91 13.17
N ASP A 443 10.58 -9.78 13.61
CA ASP A 443 10.23 -11.00 12.86
C ASP A 443 9.51 -10.69 11.55
N LEU A 444 8.69 -9.62 11.54
CA LEU A 444 8.06 -9.14 10.32
C LEU A 444 9.06 -8.40 9.43
N VAL A 445 9.91 -7.55 10.01
CA VAL A 445 10.91 -6.78 9.26
C VAL A 445 11.87 -7.69 8.49
N ARG A 446 12.19 -8.86 9.02
CA ARG A 446 13.00 -9.88 8.33
C ARG A 446 12.35 -10.47 7.07
N GLN A 447 11.05 -10.30 6.88
CA GLN A 447 10.33 -10.75 5.68
C GLN A 447 10.49 -9.77 4.50
N PHE A 448 10.93 -8.55 4.77
CA PHE A 448 11.24 -7.57 3.74
C PHE A 448 12.62 -7.84 3.11
N PRO A 449 12.85 -7.47 1.85
CA PRO A 449 14.18 -7.40 1.30
C PRO A 449 15.08 -6.51 2.15
N MET A 450 16.39 -6.81 2.17
CA MET A 450 17.34 -6.21 3.12
C MET A 450 17.32 -4.67 3.07
N GLU A 451 17.24 -4.09 1.88
CA GLU A 451 17.24 -2.65 1.64
C GLU A 451 16.01 -1.98 2.33
N TYR A 452 14.83 -2.58 2.17
CA TYR A 452 13.60 -2.11 2.81
C TYR A 452 13.58 -2.34 4.32
N SER A 453 14.20 -3.43 4.78
CA SER A 453 14.34 -3.70 6.21
C SER A 453 15.16 -2.62 6.92
N VAL A 454 16.21 -2.12 6.28
CA VAL A 454 17.04 -1.03 6.80
C VAL A 454 16.28 0.29 6.81
N GLU A 455 15.60 0.60 5.70
CA GLU A 455 14.79 1.83 5.60
C GLU A 455 13.63 1.82 6.61
N LEU A 456 12.91 0.71 6.75
CA LEU A 456 11.82 0.58 7.70
C LEU A 456 12.28 0.78 9.15
N LYS A 457 13.42 0.19 9.53
CA LYS A 457 13.99 0.40 10.87
C LYS A 457 14.35 1.87 11.09
N ARG A 458 14.94 2.52 10.08
CA ARG A 458 15.26 3.96 10.16
C ARG A 458 14.01 4.82 10.29
N LEU A 459 12.94 4.52 9.54
CA LEU A 459 11.67 5.24 9.66
C LEU A 459 11.06 5.08 11.06
N ILE A 460 11.08 3.88 11.63
CA ILE A 460 10.63 3.62 13.00
C ILE A 460 11.45 4.42 14.01
N GLU A 461 12.77 4.46 13.84
CA GLU A 461 13.67 5.23 14.72
C GLU A 461 13.34 6.74 14.68
N LEU A 462 13.12 7.30 13.48
CA LEU A 462 12.75 8.71 13.31
C LEU A 462 11.40 9.05 13.98
N GLU A 463 10.42 8.19 13.88
CA GLU A 463 9.12 8.37 14.54
C GLU A 463 9.25 8.28 16.06
N MET A 464 10.14 7.42 16.57
CA MET A 464 10.39 7.30 18.02
C MET A 464 11.12 8.50 18.57
N GLU A 465 12.11 9.07 17.89
CA GLU A 465 12.83 10.27 18.32
C GLU A 465 11.92 11.52 18.39
N GLY A 466 10.89 11.60 17.56
CA GLY A 466 9.89 12.67 17.59
C GLY A 466 8.90 12.55 18.73
N SER A 467 8.82 11.42 19.41
CA SER A 467 7.83 11.12 20.45
C SER A 467 8.33 11.33 21.89
N VAL A 468 9.63 11.54 22.06
CA VAL A 468 10.27 11.82 23.36
C VAL A 468 10.63 13.30 23.41
N GLY A 469 9.71 14.14 23.92
CA GLY A 469 9.88 15.58 24.05
C GLY A 469 8.95 16.14 25.11
#